data_9f0b12e9149db1fd5a8a6c0592612132
#
_entry.id   9f0b12e9149db1fd5a8a6c0592612132
#
_cell.length_a   1.000
_cell.length_b   1.000
_cell.length_c   1.000
_cell.angle_alpha   90.00
_cell.angle_beta   90.00
_cell.angle_gamma   90.00
#
_symmetry.space_group_name_H-M   'P 1'
#
loop_
_entity.id
_entity.type
_entity.pdbx_description
1 polymer ?
#
loop_
_entity_poly.entity_id
_entity_poly.type
_entity_poly.pdbx_seq_one_letter_code
_entity_poly.pdbx_strand_id
1 'polypeptide(L)'
;MCCLFGMLDYKNRFNAKQKNKIISILSVACEARGTDATGIAYNHNGHLSVYKRPLAAHKMRFNIPDVNLIMGHTRMTTQGNEKYNFNNHPFYCEIGNTEFALAHNGVLYNDITLRKTEKLPETIIETDSYIAVQLIEKQKRLDFSSLGYMAERLSGSFTITVMDNDNNLYFVKGDNPMCIYHFKEVGIFIYASTEEILKKALWRIPYRFGKPKKIELEAGDILKIDRHGKMEKSEFDTSLLSAVSYYSHFPYRHISISTEHKTKSPYQQEYIRQLKSHASFYGYTDDMVDMLLDEGYTTDDIEEMLYCGVY
;
A
#
# COMPACT_ATOMS: atom_id res chain seq x y z
N MET A 1 -12.06 7.95 -3.28
CA MET A 1 -11.79 6.74 -2.45
C MET A 1 -10.73 5.90 -3.16
N CYS A 2 -9.77 5.35 -2.42
CA CYS A 2 -8.69 4.53 -2.95
C CYS A 2 -9.14 3.14 -3.43
N CYS A 3 -8.27 2.38 -4.11
CA CYS A 3 -8.49 0.98 -4.44
C CYS A 3 -7.29 0.13 -4.06
N LEU A 4 -7.54 -0.94 -3.33
CA LEU A 4 -6.61 -2.03 -3.07
C LEU A 4 -6.76 -3.06 -4.18
N PHE A 5 -5.66 -3.63 -4.64
CA PHE A 5 -5.66 -4.72 -5.62
C PHE A 5 -4.41 -5.60 -5.47
N GLY A 6 -4.45 -6.78 -6.06
CA GLY A 6 -3.28 -7.64 -6.08
C GLY A 6 -3.59 -9.07 -6.46
N MET A 7 -2.54 -9.90 -6.39
CA MET A 7 -2.62 -11.32 -6.68
C MET A 7 -1.59 -12.10 -5.85
N LEU A 8 -1.95 -13.37 -5.54
CA LEU A 8 -1.04 -14.37 -5.01
C LEU A 8 -1.14 -15.64 -5.89
N ASP A 9 -0.11 -15.93 -6.66
CA ASP A 9 0.03 -17.12 -7.50
C ASP A 9 0.82 -18.20 -6.72
N TYR A 10 0.16 -18.89 -5.79
CA TYR A 10 0.83 -19.83 -4.90
C TYR A 10 1.25 -21.15 -5.56
N LYS A 11 0.83 -21.40 -6.80
CA LYS A 11 1.31 -22.52 -7.61
C LYS A 11 2.33 -22.10 -8.68
N ASN A 12 2.70 -20.82 -8.72
CA ASN A 12 3.60 -20.24 -9.72
C ASN A 12 3.20 -20.61 -11.16
N ARG A 13 1.91 -20.43 -11.48
CA ARG A 13 1.33 -20.83 -12.75
C ARG A 13 1.64 -19.87 -13.88
N PHE A 14 1.85 -18.60 -13.55
CA PHE A 14 2.09 -17.52 -14.49
C PHE A 14 3.55 -17.08 -14.43
N ASN A 15 4.15 -16.82 -15.59
CA ASN A 15 5.50 -16.22 -15.65
C ASN A 15 5.45 -14.69 -15.39
N ALA A 16 6.61 -14.07 -15.24
CA ALA A 16 6.74 -12.64 -14.95
C ALA A 16 5.96 -11.75 -15.93
N LYS A 17 6.06 -12.01 -17.25
CA LYS A 17 5.34 -11.24 -18.28
C LYS A 17 3.83 -11.33 -18.12
N GLN A 18 3.31 -12.50 -17.78
CA GLN A 18 1.88 -12.71 -17.55
C GLN A 18 1.41 -12.03 -16.27
N LYS A 19 2.18 -12.14 -15.18
CA LYS A 19 1.90 -11.46 -13.90
C LYS A 19 1.90 -9.93 -14.07
N ASN A 20 2.89 -9.37 -14.77
CA ASN A 20 2.93 -7.95 -15.13
C ASN A 20 1.69 -7.52 -15.92
N LYS A 21 1.23 -8.34 -16.88
CA LYS A 21 0.02 -8.05 -17.65
C LYS A 21 -1.24 -8.08 -16.78
N ILE A 22 -1.35 -9.05 -15.86
CA ILE A 22 -2.47 -9.14 -14.91
C ILE A 22 -2.51 -7.90 -14.02
N ILE A 23 -1.38 -7.52 -13.41
CA ILE A 23 -1.27 -6.36 -12.51
C ILE A 23 -1.56 -5.06 -13.25
N SER A 24 -1.05 -4.89 -14.46
CA SER A 24 -1.36 -3.70 -15.28
C SER A 24 -2.85 -3.56 -15.57
N ILE A 25 -3.55 -4.66 -15.87
CA ILE A 25 -5.00 -4.61 -16.13
C ILE A 25 -5.78 -4.34 -14.84
N LEU A 26 -5.39 -4.98 -13.71
CA LEU A 26 -6.00 -4.76 -12.40
C LEU A 26 -5.85 -3.30 -11.96
N SER A 27 -4.63 -2.76 -12.02
CA SER A 27 -4.36 -1.37 -11.60
C SER A 27 -5.15 -0.36 -12.42
N VAL A 28 -5.23 -0.52 -13.73
CA VAL A 28 -6.04 0.34 -14.61
C VAL A 28 -7.55 0.22 -14.30
N ALA A 29 -8.05 -0.96 -13.98
CA ALA A 29 -9.44 -1.11 -13.56
C ALA A 29 -9.72 -0.38 -12.22
N CYS A 30 -8.72 -0.32 -11.34
CA CYS A 30 -8.79 0.36 -10.03
C CYS A 30 -8.81 1.89 -10.13
N GLU A 31 -8.45 2.48 -11.28
CA GLU A 31 -8.57 3.93 -11.52
C GLU A 31 -9.99 4.47 -11.34
N ALA A 32 -10.99 3.62 -11.43
CA ALA A 32 -12.38 3.99 -11.11
C ALA A 32 -12.53 4.56 -9.67
N ARG A 33 -11.52 4.34 -8.80
CA ARG A 33 -11.51 4.82 -7.41
C ARG A 33 -10.36 5.77 -7.07
N GLY A 34 -9.35 5.90 -7.91
CA GLY A 34 -8.23 6.81 -7.65
C GLY A 34 -7.22 6.84 -8.79
N THR A 35 -6.77 8.03 -9.13
CA THR A 35 -5.86 8.29 -10.26
C THR A 35 -4.66 9.16 -9.89
N ASP A 36 -4.55 9.57 -8.61
CA ASP A 36 -3.55 10.55 -8.20
C ASP A 36 -2.17 9.91 -8.04
N ALA A 37 -2.13 8.67 -7.54
CA ALA A 37 -0.90 7.89 -7.45
C ALA A 37 -1.20 6.40 -7.56
N THR A 38 -0.19 5.63 -8.01
CA THR A 38 -0.26 4.18 -8.08
C THR A 38 1.01 3.58 -7.49
N GLY A 39 0.87 2.51 -6.70
CA GLY A 39 2.00 1.81 -6.13
C GLY A 39 1.74 0.32 -6.00
N ILE A 40 2.82 -0.44 -5.98
CA ILE A 40 2.84 -1.88 -5.75
C ILE A 40 3.93 -2.26 -4.76
N ALA A 41 3.73 -3.39 -4.09
CA ALA A 41 4.75 -4.07 -3.31
C ALA A 41 4.84 -5.52 -3.75
N TYR A 42 6.04 -6.07 -3.73
CA TYR A 42 6.33 -7.46 -4.05
C TYR A 42 7.61 -7.90 -3.35
N ASN A 43 7.79 -9.21 -3.19
CA ASN A 43 8.95 -9.77 -2.54
C ASN A 43 9.87 -10.42 -3.59
N HIS A 44 11.13 -10.01 -3.62
CA HIS A 44 12.13 -10.54 -4.53
C HIS A 44 13.43 -10.84 -3.78
N ASN A 45 13.95 -12.06 -3.94
CA ASN A 45 15.18 -12.51 -3.29
C ASN A 45 15.17 -12.38 -1.75
N GLY A 46 14.00 -12.53 -1.11
CA GLY A 46 13.84 -12.44 0.34
C GLY A 46 13.71 -11.02 0.87
N HIS A 47 13.71 -10.02 0.01
CA HIS A 47 13.53 -8.61 0.36
C HIS A 47 12.24 -8.05 -0.24
N LEU A 48 11.56 -7.22 0.54
CA LEU A 48 10.36 -6.53 0.11
C LEU A 48 10.71 -5.28 -0.68
N SER A 49 10.19 -5.20 -1.89
CA SER A 49 10.34 -4.03 -2.78
C SER A 49 9.02 -3.28 -2.89
N VAL A 50 9.07 -1.95 -2.81
CA VAL A 50 7.92 -1.06 -3.03
C VAL A 50 8.23 -0.13 -4.19
N TYR A 51 7.40 -0.15 -5.23
CA TYR A 51 7.46 0.76 -6.36
C TYR A 51 6.17 1.57 -6.43
N LYS A 52 6.27 2.87 -6.29
CA LYS A 52 5.12 3.78 -6.28
C LYS A 52 5.45 5.12 -6.93
N ARG A 53 4.46 5.72 -7.61
CA ARG A 53 4.61 6.98 -8.33
C ARG A 53 3.33 7.83 -8.21
N PRO A 54 3.44 9.17 -8.21
CA PRO A 54 2.29 10.08 -8.28
C PRO A 54 1.72 10.10 -9.71
N LEU A 55 1.33 8.93 -10.20
CA LEU A 55 0.81 8.72 -11.55
C LEU A 55 -0.42 7.81 -11.53
N ALA A 56 -1.34 8.09 -12.43
CA ALA A 56 -2.44 7.18 -12.72
C ALA A 56 -1.91 5.83 -13.26
N ALA A 57 -2.60 4.74 -12.96
CA ALA A 57 -2.14 3.38 -13.26
C ALA A 57 -1.89 3.14 -14.76
N HIS A 58 -2.68 3.76 -15.67
CA HIS A 58 -2.46 3.63 -17.12
C HIS A 58 -1.14 4.24 -17.61
N LYS A 59 -0.53 5.13 -16.79
CA LYS A 59 0.79 5.73 -17.07
C LYS A 59 1.94 4.93 -16.45
N MET A 60 1.63 4.00 -15.52
CA MET A 60 2.63 3.18 -14.88
C MET A 60 3.23 2.14 -15.83
N ARG A 61 4.52 1.89 -15.68
CA ARG A 61 5.24 0.80 -16.36
C ARG A 61 5.71 -0.19 -15.29
N PHE A 62 5.05 -1.33 -15.20
CA PHE A 62 5.47 -2.39 -14.29
C PHE A 62 6.47 -3.32 -14.97
N ASN A 63 7.62 -3.50 -14.36
CA ASN A 63 8.64 -4.48 -14.75
C ASN A 63 8.99 -5.35 -13.53
N ILE A 64 7.97 -6.03 -13.02
CA ILE A 64 8.07 -6.87 -11.82
C ILE A 64 8.79 -8.16 -12.19
N PRO A 65 9.80 -8.62 -11.42
CA PRO A 65 10.44 -9.92 -11.63
C PRO A 65 9.45 -11.08 -11.43
N ASP A 66 9.91 -12.31 -11.58
CA ASP A 66 9.03 -13.47 -11.34
C ASP A 66 8.84 -13.70 -9.85
N VAL A 67 7.76 -13.15 -9.32
CA VAL A 67 7.36 -13.21 -7.91
C VAL A 67 5.96 -13.76 -7.77
N ASN A 68 5.63 -14.35 -6.62
CA ASN A 68 4.35 -15.02 -6.41
C ASN A 68 3.27 -14.10 -5.83
N LEU A 69 3.66 -13.10 -5.04
CA LEU A 69 2.75 -12.16 -4.40
C LEU A 69 3.03 -10.74 -4.87
N ILE A 70 1.97 -10.05 -5.29
CA ILE A 70 2.01 -8.63 -5.64
C ILE A 70 0.80 -7.97 -4.99
N MET A 71 1.06 -6.95 -4.16
CA MET A 71 0.05 -6.10 -3.53
C MET A 71 0.11 -4.72 -4.17
N GLY A 72 -1.04 -4.10 -4.42
CA GLY A 72 -1.10 -2.80 -5.10
C GLY A 72 -2.18 -1.88 -4.55
N HIS A 73 -2.02 -0.59 -4.89
CA HIS A 73 -2.91 0.49 -4.49
C HIS A 73 -3.01 1.56 -5.57
N THR A 74 -4.23 2.06 -5.82
CA THR A 74 -4.45 3.31 -6.54
C THR A 74 -5.06 4.33 -5.59
N ARG A 75 -4.46 5.52 -5.53
CA ARG A 75 -4.77 6.57 -4.57
C ARG A 75 -5.77 7.59 -5.14
N MET A 76 -6.73 7.97 -4.32
CA MET A 76 -7.46 9.22 -4.40
C MET A 76 -7.10 10.02 -3.14
N THR A 77 -6.45 11.15 -3.32
CA THR A 77 -5.89 11.94 -2.22
C THR A 77 -6.98 12.55 -1.36
N THR A 78 -6.94 12.25 -0.08
CA THR A 78 -7.81 12.84 0.95
C THR A 78 -7.01 13.66 1.95
N GLN A 79 -5.79 13.20 2.27
CA GLN A 79 -4.86 13.85 3.21
C GLN A 79 -3.43 13.61 2.75
N GLY A 80 -2.56 14.63 2.91
CA GLY A 80 -1.18 14.64 2.42
C GLY A 80 -1.10 14.89 0.90
N ASN A 81 0.01 15.45 0.43
CA ASN A 81 0.21 15.75 -0.97
C ASN A 81 0.72 14.51 -1.73
N GLU A 82 -0.01 14.09 -2.77
CA GLU A 82 0.34 12.93 -3.60
C GLU A 82 1.64 13.11 -4.39
N LYS A 83 2.05 14.35 -4.67
CA LYS A 83 3.31 14.65 -5.36
C LYS A 83 4.53 14.19 -4.57
N TYR A 84 4.41 14.14 -3.24
CA TYR A 84 5.44 13.56 -2.39
C TYR A 84 5.25 12.05 -2.31
N ASN A 85 6.16 11.32 -2.93
CA ASN A 85 6.00 9.86 -3.10
C ASN A 85 5.97 9.11 -1.77
N PHE A 86 6.58 9.65 -0.70
CA PHE A 86 6.48 9.09 0.65
C PHE A 86 5.05 9.07 1.20
N ASN A 87 4.15 9.94 0.71
CA ASN A 87 2.72 9.96 1.08
C ASN A 87 1.89 8.91 0.35
N ASN A 88 2.46 8.22 -0.65
CA ASN A 88 1.72 7.26 -1.46
C ASN A 88 1.86 5.83 -0.91
N HIS A 89 0.86 5.02 -1.15
CA HIS A 89 0.86 3.60 -0.78
C HIS A 89 1.53 2.73 -1.86
N PRO A 90 2.02 1.54 -1.48
CA PRO A 90 2.13 0.99 -0.13
C PRO A 90 3.21 1.65 0.72
N PHE A 91 3.05 1.60 2.06
CA PHE A 91 4.08 2.02 3.00
C PHE A 91 4.93 0.83 3.42
N TYR A 92 6.24 0.97 3.31
CA TYR A 92 7.22 0.00 3.79
C TYR A 92 7.53 0.21 5.27
N CYS A 93 7.75 -0.87 5.98
CA CYS A 93 8.25 -0.87 7.35
C CYS A 93 9.05 -2.14 7.63
N GLU A 94 10.01 -2.05 8.53
CA GLU A 94 10.86 -3.15 9.00
C GLU A 94 10.76 -3.30 10.51
N ILE A 95 10.53 -4.52 10.98
CA ILE A 95 10.47 -4.89 12.40
C ILE A 95 11.40 -6.07 12.63
N GLY A 96 12.61 -5.83 13.11
CA GLY A 96 13.63 -6.87 13.25
C GLY A 96 13.97 -7.46 11.89
N ASN A 97 13.67 -8.75 11.68
CA ASN A 97 13.91 -9.43 10.40
C ASN A 97 12.64 -9.49 9.52
N THR A 98 11.54 -8.91 9.95
CA THR A 98 10.28 -8.90 9.19
C THR A 98 10.14 -7.57 8.48
N GLU A 99 10.18 -7.61 7.16
CA GLU A 99 9.81 -6.50 6.30
C GLU A 99 8.33 -6.63 5.93
N PHE A 100 7.58 -5.53 5.94
CA PHE A 100 6.20 -5.54 5.48
C PHE A 100 5.82 -4.27 4.72
N ALA A 101 4.83 -4.41 3.86
CA ALA A 101 4.18 -3.29 3.18
C ALA A 101 2.70 -3.23 3.55
N LEU A 102 2.17 -2.03 3.73
CA LEU A 102 0.78 -1.78 4.09
C LEU A 102 0.13 -0.84 3.08
N ALA A 103 -1.08 -1.18 2.65
CA ALA A 103 -1.95 -0.29 1.88
C ALA A 103 -3.34 -0.20 2.51
N HIS A 104 -3.91 1.00 2.49
CA HIS A 104 -5.19 1.34 3.13
C HIS A 104 -6.17 1.92 2.11
N ASN A 105 -7.41 1.47 2.18
CA ASN A 105 -8.57 2.08 1.52
C ASN A 105 -9.53 2.59 2.58
N GLY A 106 -9.66 3.90 2.70
CA GLY A 106 -10.52 4.54 3.68
C GLY A 106 -10.05 5.93 4.09
N VAL A 107 -10.57 6.42 5.21
CA VAL A 107 -10.18 7.66 5.88
C VAL A 107 -10.19 7.44 7.39
N LEU A 108 -9.10 7.76 8.06
CA LEU A 108 -8.97 7.68 9.52
C LEU A 108 -9.09 9.08 10.12
N TYR A 109 -9.84 9.18 11.22
CA TYR A 109 -10.14 10.48 11.85
C TYR A 109 -9.32 10.76 13.10
N ASN A 110 -8.68 9.75 13.67
CA ASN A 110 -8.00 9.84 14.96
C ASN A 110 -6.47 9.71 14.91
N ASP A 111 -5.87 9.82 13.72
CA ASP A 111 -4.43 9.68 13.48
C ASP A 111 -3.60 10.63 14.38
N ILE A 112 -3.95 11.92 14.43
CA ILE A 112 -3.27 12.92 15.28
C ILE A 112 -3.41 12.58 16.77
N THR A 113 -4.60 12.16 17.18
CA THR A 113 -4.86 11.79 18.59
C THR A 113 -4.07 10.54 18.97
N LEU A 114 -4.13 9.51 18.13
CA LEU A 114 -3.40 8.24 18.34
C LEU A 114 -1.89 8.48 18.42
N ARG A 115 -1.34 9.31 17.54
CA ARG A 115 0.10 9.63 17.57
C ARG A 115 0.52 10.14 18.94
N LYS A 116 -0.27 11.02 19.55
CA LYS A 116 -0.01 11.58 20.87
C LYS A 116 -0.25 10.57 22.00
N THR A 117 -1.41 9.91 22.02
CA THR A 117 -1.80 9.00 23.11
C THR A 117 -0.95 7.74 23.14
N GLU A 118 -0.62 7.20 21.97
CA GLU A 118 0.24 6.03 21.82
C GLU A 118 1.75 6.36 21.86
N LYS A 119 2.11 7.66 21.95
CA LYS A 119 3.50 8.16 21.94
C LYS A 119 4.30 7.62 20.74
N LEU A 120 3.68 7.69 19.55
CA LEU A 120 4.31 7.23 18.34
C LEU A 120 5.35 8.23 17.81
N PRO A 121 6.39 7.77 17.10
CA PRO A 121 7.40 8.65 16.53
C PRO A 121 6.81 9.71 15.60
N GLU A 122 7.44 10.87 15.53
CA GLU A 122 7.15 11.82 14.47
C GLU A 122 7.52 11.25 13.13
N THR A 123 6.80 11.68 12.07
CA THR A 123 7.00 11.21 10.71
C THR A 123 6.79 12.34 9.72
N ILE A 124 7.49 12.25 8.59
CA ILE A 124 7.31 13.14 7.44
C ILE A 124 6.05 12.78 6.63
N ILE A 125 5.52 11.57 6.83
CA ILE A 125 4.36 11.09 6.09
C ILE A 125 3.11 11.76 6.63
N GLU A 126 2.43 12.49 5.75
CA GLU A 126 1.32 13.38 6.09
C GLU A 126 -0.03 12.68 6.06
N THR A 127 -0.10 11.43 5.57
CA THR A 127 -1.37 10.70 5.44
C THR A 127 -1.82 10.11 6.77
N ASP A 128 -3.12 10.11 6.98
CA ASP A 128 -3.80 9.43 8.08
C ASP A 128 -3.45 7.93 8.16
N SER A 129 -3.30 7.31 7.02
CA SER A 129 -3.06 5.87 6.87
C SER A 129 -1.76 5.38 7.53
N TYR A 130 -0.73 6.24 7.63
CA TYR A 130 0.56 5.83 8.16
C TYR A 130 0.52 5.50 9.66
N ILE A 131 -0.49 5.97 10.38
CA ILE A 131 -0.71 5.60 11.78
C ILE A 131 -0.87 4.09 11.96
N ALA A 132 -1.46 3.40 10.98
CA ALA A 132 -1.62 1.95 11.02
C ALA A 132 -0.26 1.23 10.99
N VAL A 133 0.69 1.71 10.18
CA VAL A 133 2.07 1.19 10.16
C VAL A 133 2.74 1.37 11.52
N GLN A 134 2.68 2.58 12.08
CA GLN A 134 3.29 2.90 13.37
C GLN A 134 2.72 2.10 14.54
N LEU A 135 1.41 1.78 14.50
CA LEU A 135 0.78 0.94 15.52
C LEU A 135 1.28 -0.52 15.45
N ILE A 136 1.47 -1.06 14.24
CA ILE A 136 2.05 -2.39 14.06
C ILE A 136 3.52 -2.40 14.50
N GLU A 137 4.30 -1.40 14.06
CA GLU A 137 5.72 -1.23 14.43
C GLU A 137 5.90 -1.18 15.96
N LYS A 138 5.03 -0.47 16.67
CA LYS A 138 5.02 -0.41 18.14
C LYS A 138 4.89 -1.79 18.79
N GLN A 139 4.17 -2.74 18.16
CA GLN A 139 4.03 -4.10 18.66
C GLN A 139 5.28 -4.97 18.41
N LYS A 140 6.25 -4.49 17.63
CA LYS A 140 7.51 -5.15 17.28
C LYS A 140 7.34 -6.56 16.70
N ARG A 141 6.20 -6.81 16.06
CA ARG A 141 5.84 -8.07 15.39
C ARG A 141 4.72 -7.86 14.40
N LEU A 142 4.64 -8.73 13.40
CA LEU A 142 3.52 -8.78 12.46
C LEU A 142 2.80 -10.12 12.59
N ASP A 143 1.67 -10.10 13.26
CA ASP A 143 0.79 -11.26 13.48
C ASP A 143 -0.68 -10.82 13.68
N PHE A 144 -1.58 -11.76 13.90
CA PHE A 144 -2.99 -11.45 14.17
C PHE A 144 -3.18 -10.52 15.37
N SER A 145 -2.35 -10.68 16.42
CA SER A 145 -2.45 -9.85 17.61
C SER A 145 -2.07 -8.39 17.34
N SER A 146 -0.98 -8.15 16.59
CA SER A 146 -0.56 -6.79 16.23
C SER A 146 -1.52 -6.12 15.23
N LEU A 147 -2.08 -6.89 14.31
CA LEU A 147 -3.09 -6.41 13.36
C LEU A 147 -4.42 -6.10 14.07
N GLY A 148 -4.85 -6.93 15.02
CA GLY A 148 -6.00 -6.65 15.88
C GLY A 148 -5.77 -5.39 16.73
N TYR A 149 -4.61 -5.31 17.41
CA TYR A 149 -4.22 -4.13 18.18
C TYR A 149 -4.31 -2.84 17.37
N MET A 150 -3.82 -2.85 16.14
CA MET A 150 -3.90 -1.73 15.20
C MET A 150 -5.36 -1.42 14.85
N ALA A 151 -6.13 -2.42 14.40
CA ALA A 151 -7.49 -2.25 13.91
C ALA A 151 -8.46 -1.72 14.98
N GLU A 152 -8.36 -2.21 16.22
CA GLU A 152 -9.18 -1.81 17.36
C GLU A 152 -8.95 -0.38 17.83
N ARG A 153 -7.85 0.25 17.41
CA ARG A 153 -7.52 1.65 17.76
C ARG A 153 -7.87 2.65 16.67
N LEU A 154 -8.08 2.16 15.45
CA LEU A 154 -8.42 3.03 14.33
C LEU A 154 -9.88 3.48 14.41
N SER A 155 -10.10 4.78 14.31
CA SER A 155 -11.44 5.38 14.17
C SER A 155 -11.56 5.98 12.78
N GLY A 156 -12.54 5.51 12.04
CA GLY A 156 -12.74 5.90 10.66
C GLY A 156 -13.26 4.75 9.83
N SER A 157 -13.13 4.90 8.53
CA SER A 157 -13.54 3.92 7.55
C SER A 157 -12.30 3.29 6.95
N PHE A 158 -12.17 1.96 6.99
CA PHE A 158 -10.98 1.30 6.46
C PHE A 158 -11.21 -0.12 5.94
N THR A 159 -10.37 -0.53 5.04
CA THR A 159 -9.91 -1.90 4.76
C THR A 159 -8.43 -1.81 4.44
N ILE A 160 -7.64 -2.68 5.06
CA ILE A 160 -6.18 -2.66 4.96
C ILE A 160 -5.69 -3.97 4.39
N THR A 161 -4.69 -3.90 3.49
CA THR A 161 -3.90 -5.05 3.06
C THR A 161 -2.47 -4.90 3.55
N VAL A 162 -1.89 -6.00 4.03
CA VAL A 162 -0.48 -6.07 4.45
C VAL A 162 0.16 -7.27 3.79
N MET A 163 1.38 -7.14 3.31
CA MET A 163 2.20 -8.27 2.89
C MET A 163 3.55 -8.23 3.59
N ASP A 164 4.13 -9.40 3.85
CA ASP A 164 5.45 -9.53 4.46
C ASP A 164 6.47 -10.17 3.50
N ASN A 165 7.75 -10.18 3.93
CA ASN A 165 8.85 -10.79 3.18
C ASN A 165 8.83 -12.32 3.14
N ASP A 166 7.92 -12.99 3.88
CA ASP A 166 7.64 -14.43 3.76
C ASP A 166 6.53 -14.76 2.75
N ASN A 167 6.03 -13.75 2.01
CA ASN A 167 4.88 -13.84 1.10
C ASN A 167 3.57 -14.24 1.80
N ASN A 168 3.35 -13.81 3.03
CA ASN A 168 2.04 -13.82 3.63
C ASN A 168 1.28 -12.56 3.22
N LEU A 169 0.00 -12.71 2.90
CA LEU A 169 -0.92 -11.62 2.57
C LEU A 169 -2.01 -11.57 3.63
N TYR A 170 -2.18 -10.40 4.24
CA TYR A 170 -3.19 -10.16 5.25
C TYR A 170 -4.23 -9.18 4.73
N PHE A 171 -5.49 -9.41 5.10
CA PHE A 171 -6.61 -8.50 4.90
C PHE A 171 -7.21 -8.19 6.26
N VAL A 172 -7.19 -6.93 6.66
CA VAL A 172 -7.88 -6.43 7.85
C VAL A 172 -9.13 -5.72 7.39
N LYS A 173 -10.27 -6.35 7.58
CA LYS A 173 -11.55 -5.92 7.03
C LYS A 173 -12.31 -5.05 8.03
N GLY A 174 -12.30 -3.74 7.79
CA GLY A 174 -13.22 -2.80 8.43
C GLY A 174 -14.55 -2.71 7.66
N ASP A 175 -15.03 -1.50 7.43
CA ASP A 175 -16.31 -1.23 6.74
C ASP A 175 -16.18 -1.05 5.23
N ASN A 176 -15.00 -0.70 4.70
CA ASN A 176 -14.80 -0.51 3.27
C ASN A 176 -14.83 -1.84 2.48
N PRO A 177 -15.30 -1.82 1.23
CA PRO A 177 -15.47 -3.04 0.45
C PRO A 177 -14.13 -3.71 0.09
N MET A 178 -14.18 -5.05 0.01
CA MET A 178 -13.11 -5.93 -0.48
C MET A 178 -13.73 -7.13 -1.17
N CYS A 179 -13.19 -7.49 -2.33
CA CYS A 179 -13.58 -8.70 -3.05
C CYS A 179 -12.32 -9.53 -3.35
N ILE A 180 -12.34 -10.78 -2.91
CA ILE A 180 -11.25 -11.75 -3.10
C ILE A 180 -11.81 -12.97 -3.84
N TYR A 181 -11.20 -13.29 -4.98
CA TYR A 181 -11.50 -14.49 -5.73
C TYR A 181 -10.36 -15.50 -5.62
N HIS A 182 -10.70 -16.73 -5.25
CA HIS A 182 -9.81 -17.89 -5.23
C HIS A 182 -10.10 -18.82 -6.41
N PHE A 183 -9.15 -18.98 -7.31
CA PHE A 183 -9.19 -19.90 -8.45
C PHE A 183 -8.36 -21.15 -8.10
N LYS A 184 -8.98 -22.10 -7.39
CA LYS A 184 -8.31 -23.28 -6.83
C LYS A 184 -7.58 -24.14 -7.87
N GLU A 185 -8.18 -24.29 -9.06
CA GLU A 185 -7.62 -25.12 -10.13
C GLU A 185 -6.27 -24.57 -10.60
N VAL A 186 -6.21 -23.26 -10.77
CA VAL A 186 -5.01 -22.55 -11.20
C VAL A 186 -4.03 -22.33 -10.03
N GLY A 187 -4.56 -22.15 -8.82
CA GLY A 187 -3.77 -21.89 -7.63
C GLY A 187 -3.44 -20.41 -7.44
N ILE A 188 -4.42 -19.54 -7.69
CA ILE A 188 -4.25 -18.10 -7.59
C ILE A 188 -5.38 -17.44 -6.80
N PHE A 189 -5.03 -16.44 -5.98
CA PHE A 189 -5.95 -15.45 -5.45
C PHE A 189 -5.78 -14.14 -6.23
N ILE A 190 -6.89 -13.51 -6.57
CA ILE A 190 -6.91 -12.16 -7.17
C ILE A 190 -7.93 -11.34 -6.40
N TYR A 191 -7.60 -10.09 -6.08
CA TYR A 191 -8.48 -9.23 -5.31
C TYR A 191 -8.50 -7.80 -5.82
N ALA A 192 -9.61 -7.12 -5.53
CA ALA A 192 -9.77 -5.67 -5.69
C ALA A 192 -10.75 -5.14 -4.63
N SER A 193 -10.77 -3.83 -4.41
CA SER A 193 -11.67 -3.21 -3.43
C SER A 193 -13.14 -3.48 -3.71
N THR A 194 -13.56 -3.68 -4.97
CA THR A 194 -14.95 -4.03 -5.28
C THR A 194 -15.04 -5.18 -6.26
N GLU A 195 -16.13 -5.93 -6.17
CA GLU A 195 -16.40 -7.05 -7.07
C GLU A 195 -16.58 -6.58 -8.53
N GLU A 196 -17.16 -5.40 -8.74
CA GLU A 196 -17.34 -4.82 -10.06
C GLU A 196 -15.99 -4.54 -10.75
N ILE A 197 -15.06 -3.90 -10.02
CA ILE A 197 -13.70 -3.63 -10.52
C ILE A 197 -13.01 -4.95 -10.85
N LEU A 198 -13.08 -5.93 -9.94
CA LEU A 198 -12.45 -7.23 -10.14
C LEU A 198 -13.01 -7.96 -11.36
N LYS A 199 -14.33 -8.01 -11.54
CA LYS A 199 -14.99 -8.61 -12.71
C LYS A 199 -14.59 -7.91 -14.02
N LYS A 200 -14.56 -6.57 -14.01
CA LYS A 200 -14.13 -5.77 -15.17
C LYS A 200 -12.67 -6.05 -15.55
N ALA A 201 -11.79 -6.20 -14.57
CA ALA A 201 -10.39 -6.55 -14.80
C ALA A 201 -10.27 -7.97 -15.37
N LEU A 202 -10.91 -8.95 -14.74
CA LEU A 202 -10.87 -10.35 -15.15
C LEU A 202 -11.38 -10.56 -16.58
N TRP A 203 -12.41 -9.81 -17.00
CA TRP A 203 -12.90 -9.86 -18.40
C TRP A 203 -11.85 -9.39 -19.43
N ARG A 204 -10.94 -8.47 -19.03
CA ARG A 204 -9.88 -7.94 -19.89
C ARG A 204 -8.59 -8.75 -19.85
N ILE A 205 -8.40 -9.57 -18.82
CA ILE A 205 -7.21 -10.41 -18.68
C ILE A 205 -7.29 -11.56 -19.69
N PRO A 206 -6.28 -11.73 -20.58
CA PRO A 206 -6.33 -12.71 -21.67
C PRO A 206 -5.99 -14.13 -21.20
N TYR A 207 -6.16 -14.43 -19.92
CA TYR A 207 -5.86 -15.75 -19.35
C TYR A 207 -7.12 -16.36 -18.73
N ARG A 208 -7.22 -17.70 -18.79
CA ARG A 208 -8.34 -18.43 -18.19
C ARG A 208 -7.97 -18.88 -16.79
N PHE A 209 -8.77 -18.48 -15.82
CA PHE A 209 -8.58 -18.85 -14.40
C PHE A 209 -9.54 -19.98 -13.96
N GLY A 210 -10.57 -20.29 -14.74
CA GLY A 210 -11.65 -21.18 -14.32
C GLY A 210 -12.71 -20.48 -13.47
N LYS A 211 -13.49 -21.27 -12.72
CA LYS A 211 -14.55 -20.75 -11.85
C LYS A 211 -13.99 -20.25 -10.53
N PRO A 212 -14.20 -18.99 -10.15
CA PRO A 212 -13.74 -18.48 -8.86
C PRO A 212 -14.63 -18.97 -7.72
N LYS A 213 -14.01 -19.17 -6.56
CA LYS A 213 -14.69 -19.16 -5.26
C LYS A 213 -14.46 -17.78 -4.63
N LYS A 214 -15.52 -17.04 -4.35
CA LYS A 214 -15.44 -15.81 -3.59
C LYS A 214 -15.13 -16.12 -2.14
N ILE A 215 -14.19 -15.38 -1.55
CA ILE A 215 -13.89 -15.44 -0.13
C ILE A 215 -14.65 -14.29 0.52
N GLU A 216 -15.60 -14.64 1.36
CA GLU A 216 -16.40 -13.65 2.10
C GLU A 216 -15.64 -13.19 3.34
N LEU A 217 -15.59 -11.87 3.52
CA LEU A 217 -15.05 -11.19 4.69
C LEU A 217 -16.10 -10.24 5.24
N GLU A 218 -16.32 -10.32 6.53
CA GLU A 218 -17.18 -9.42 7.29
C GLU A 218 -16.34 -8.36 8.00
N ALA A 219 -16.96 -7.25 8.42
CA ALA A 219 -16.28 -6.26 9.23
C ALA A 219 -15.85 -6.90 10.56
N GLY A 220 -14.58 -6.72 10.92
CA GLY A 220 -13.95 -7.38 12.07
C GLY A 220 -13.04 -8.55 11.69
N ASP A 221 -13.12 -9.08 10.47
CA ASP A 221 -12.28 -10.18 10.03
C ASP A 221 -10.81 -9.73 9.79
N ILE A 222 -9.87 -10.57 10.23
CA ILE A 222 -8.48 -10.55 9.78
C ILE A 222 -8.20 -11.89 9.09
N LEU A 223 -7.99 -11.84 7.77
CA LEU A 223 -7.64 -13.01 6.97
C LEU A 223 -6.14 -12.99 6.65
N LYS A 224 -5.45 -14.08 6.93
CA LYS A 224 -4.10 -14.37 6.44
C LYS A 224 -4.17 -15.41 5.33
N ILE A 225 -3.46 -15.18 4.22
CA ILE A 225 -3.21 -16.18 3.17
C ILE A 225 -1.70 -16.34 3.08
N ASP A 226 -1.19 -17.54 3.37
CA ASP A 226 0.25 -17.80 3.28
C ASP A 226 0.72 -18.05 1.84
N ARG A 227 2.04 -18.14 1.66
CA ARG A 227 2.68 -18.41 0.36
C ARG A 227 2.25 -19.73 -0.31
N HIS A 228 1.59 -20.63 0.41
CA HIS A 228 1.06 -21.90 -0.10
C HIS A 228 -0.44 -21.84 -0.39
N GLY A 229 -1.08 -20.70 -0.16
CA GLY A 229 -2.52 -20.49 -0.33
C GLY A 229 -3.37 -21.01 0.83
N LYS A 230 -2.75 -21.37 1.98
CA LYS A 230 -3.48 -21.70 3.21
C LYS A 230 -4.05 -20.43 3.81
N MET A 231 -5.31 -20.49 4.20
CA MET A 231 -6.05 -19.39 4.83
C MET A 231 -6.20 -19.64 6.32
N GLU A 232 -5.96 -18.59 7.11
CA GLU A 232 -6.21 -18.51 8.54
C GLU A 232 -6.98 -17.23 8.84
N LYS A 233 -7.94 -17.30 9.76
CA LYS A 233 -8.74 -16.12 10.16
C LYS A 233 -8.60 -15.85 11.65
N SER A 234 -8.71 -14.57 12.01
CA SER A 234 -8.89 -14.04 13.34
C SER A 234 -9.88 -12.88 13.27
N GLU A 235 -10.31 -12.36 14.39
CA GLU A 235 -11.25 -11.26 14.49
C GLU A 235 -10.69 -10.15 15.38
N PHE A 236 -11.22 -8.93 15.24
CA PHE A 236 -10.94 -7.77 16.08
C PHE A 236 -12.25 -7.08 16.49
N ASP A 237 -12.24 -6.35 17.59
CA ASP A 237 -13.41 -5.61 18.09
C ASP A 237 -13.73 -4.41 17.17
N THR A 238 -14.95 -4.40 16.66
CA THR A 238 -15.46 -3.36 15.72
C THR A 238 -16.17 -2.20 16.40
N SER A 239 -16.10 -2.09 17.73
CA SER A 239 -16.83 -1.06 18.49
C SER A 239 -16.55 0.37 18.00
N LEU A 240 -15.29 0.65 17.60
CA LEU A 240 -14.94 1.96 17.05
C LEU A 240 -15.41 2.18 15.61
N LEU A 241 -15.59 1.13 14.80
CA LEU A 241 -16.15 1.24 13.46
C LEU A 241 -17.63 1.67 13.50
N SER A 242 -18.41 1.07 14.41
CA SER A 242 -19.83 1.35 14.58
C SER A 242 -20.11 2.74 15.20
N ALA A 243 -19.24 3.24 16.06
CA ALA A 243 -19.39 4.55 16.69
C ALA A 243 -19.31 5.71 15.68
N VAL A 244 -18.52 5.58 14.62
CA VAL A 244 -18.32 6.63 13.60
C VAL A 244 -19.56 6.82 12.71
N SER A 245 -20.36 5.78 12.48
CA SER A 245 -21.60 5.87 11.71
C SER A 245 -22.62 6.82 12.34
N TYR A 246 -22.55 7.08 13.65
CA TYR A 246 -23.43 8.00 14.38
C TYR A 246 -22.99 9.47 14.31
N TYR A 247 -21.70 9.75 14.04
CA TYR A 247 -21.11 11.09 14.05
C TYR A 247 -20.83 11.69 12.66
N SER A 248 -21.18 11.03 11.57
CA SER A 248 -20.87 11.45 10.19
C SER A 248 -21.64 12.68 9.68
N HIS A 249 -22.23 13.50 10.55
CA HIS A 249 -22.96 14.73 10.18
C HIS A 249 -22.18 16.03 10.40
N PHE A 250 -20.86 15.98 10.64
CA PHE A 250 -20.06 17.20 10.73
C PHE A 250 -19.33 17.50 9.41
N PRO A 251 -19.50 18.72 8.86
CA PRO A 251 -18.84 19.08 7.60
C PRO A 251 -17.32 19.18 7.79
N TYR A 252 -16.60 18.53 6.90
CA TYR A 252 -15.15 18.60 6.77
C TYR A 252 -14.70 20.05 6.58
N ARG A 253 -13.95 20.58 7.51
CA ARG A 253 -13.26 21.87 7.34
C ARG A 253 -11.90 21.61 6.66
N HIS A 254 -11.82 21.93 5.37
CA HIS A 254 -10.53 22.05 4.68
C HIS A 254 -9.69 23.13 5.37
N ILE A 255 -8.64 22.72 6.05
CA ILE A 255 -7.57 23.64 6.45
C ILE A 255 -6.54 23.60 5.34
N SER A 256 -6.65 24.54 4.41
CA SER A 256 -5.60 24.84 3.44
C SER A 256 -4.50 25.61 4.19
N ILE A 257 -3.41 24.96 4.49
CA ILE A 257 -2.20 25.65 4.94
C ILE A 257 -1.37 25.95 3.70
N SER A 258 -1.49 27.17 3.22
CA SER A 258 -0.55 27.74 2.26
C SER A 258 0.72 28.14 3.01
N THR A 259 1.83 27.49 2.74
CA THR A 259 3.15 27.95 3.19
C THR A 259 4.11 28.02 2.01
N GLU A 260 4.29 29.24 1.51
CA GLU A 260 5.52 29.61 0.82
C GLU A 260 6.62 29.77 1.90
N HIS A 261 7.61 28.88 1.93
CA HIS A 261 8.88 29.13 2.60
C HIS A 261 10.05 28.50 1.82
N LYS A 262 11.01 29.38 1.45
CA LYS A 262 12.26 29.11 0.73
C LYS A 262 13.36 28.41 1.57
N THR A 263 13.04 27.76 2.65
CA THR A 263 14.01 26.92 3.42
C THR A 263 13.52 25.49 3.39
N LYS A 264 14.39 24.58 2.91
CA LYS A 264 14.11 23.13 2.94
C LYS A 264 13.62 22.76 4.34
N SER A 265 12.40 22.25 4.46
CA SER A 265 11.86 21.86 5.76
C SER A 265 12.74 20.75 6.38
N PRO A 266 12.77 20.59 7.70
CA PRO A 266 13.49 19.46 8.34
C PRO A 266 13.12 18.12 7.70
N TYR A 267 11.91 17.99 7.20
CA TYR A 267 11.36 16.83 6.53
C TYR A 267 11.99 16.58 5.16
N GLN A 268 12.19 17.62 4.37
CA GLN A 268 12.88 17.51 3.08
C GLN A 268 14.34 17.08 3.26
N GLN A 269 14.99 17.54 4.32
CA GLN A 269 16.37 17.15 4.62
C GLN A 269 16.46 15.66 4.99
N GLU A 270 15.52 15.14 5.80
CA GLU A 270 15.47 13.72 6.15
C GLU A 270 15.18 12.84 4.93
N TYR A 271 14.27 13.26 4.06
CA TYR A 271 13.97 12.51 2.83
C TYR A 271 15.17 12.47 1.88
N ILE A 272 15.88 13.60 1.71
CA ILE A 272 17.12 13.65 0.93
C ILE A 272 18.18 12.72 1.55
N ARG A 273 18.28 12.63 2.86
CA ARG A 273 19.19 11.70 3.53
C ARG A 273 18.85 10.23 3.22
N GLN A 274 17.56 9.87 3.26
CA GLN A 274 17.10 8.53 2.92
C GLN A 274 17.31 8.24 1.42
N LEU A 275 17.04 9.20 0.54
CA LEU A 275 17.32 9.09 -0.89
C LEU A 275 18.81 8.83 -1.16
N LYS A 276 19.71 9.55 -0.50
CA LYS A 276 21.16 9.36 -0.58
C LYS A 276 21.57 7.95 -0.14
N SER A 277 21.06 7.51 1.02
CA SER A 277 21.30 6.15 1.50
C SER A 277 20.83 5.11 0.49
N HIS A 278 19.65 5.31 -0.12
CA HIS A 278 19.13 4.40 -1.14
C HIS A 278 19.95 4.45 -2.44
N ALA A 279 20.31 5.65 -2.90
CA ALA A 279 21.09 5.88 -4.10
C ALA A 279 22.48 5.21 -4.05
N SER A 280 23.07 5.07 -2.86
CA SER A 280 24.36 4.42 -2.66
C SER A 280 24.35 2.94 -3.08
N PHE A 281 23.21 2.24 -2.97
CA PHE A 281 23.06 0.86 -3.46
C PHE A 281 23.13 0.75 -4.99
N TYR A 282 22.88 1.86 -5.70
CA TYR A 282 22.95 1.95 -7.16
C TYR A 282 24.23 2.60 -7.64
N GLY A 283 25.20 2.85 -6.73
CA GLY A 283 26.52 3.38 -7.06
C GLY A 283 26.58 4.92 -7.14
N TYR A 284 25.52 5.63 -6.73
CA TYR A 284 25.54 7.09 -6.63
C TYR A 284 26.15 7.52 -5.31
N THR A 285 27.01 8.55 -5.34
CA THR A 285 27.51 9.18 -4.12
C THR A 285 26.57 10.28 -3.64
N ASP A 286 26.71 10.67 -2.35
CA ASP A 286 25.94 11.77 -1.76
C ASP A 286 26.10 13.07 -2.56
N ASP A 287 27.33 13.34 -3.04
CA ASP A 287 27.64 14.53 -3.85
C ASP A 287 26.93 14.49 -5.22
N MET A 288 26.76 13.31 -5.83
CA MET A 288 26.02 13.16 -7.09
C MET A 288 24.54 13.47 -6.89
N VAL A 289 23.96 13.03 -5.79
CA VAL A 289 22.56 13.35 -5.45
C VAL A 289 22.39 14.85 -5.18
N ASP A 290 23.32 15.48 -4.46
CA ASP A 290 23.28 16.92 -4.22
C ASP A 290 23.42 17.71 -5.54
N MET A 291 24.32 17.31 -6.42
CA MET A 291 24.51 17.94 -7.74
C MET A 291 23.22 17.89 -8.58
N LEU A 292 22.55 16.74 -8.63
CA LEU A 292 21.27 16.60 -9.33
C LEU A 292 20.17 17.50 -8.75
N LEU A 293 20.09 17.58 -7.42
CA LEU A 293 19.15 18.47 -6.74
C LEU A 293 19.45 19.97 -7.02
N ASP A 294 20.72 20.35 -7.10
CA ASP A 294 21.16 21.71 -7.41
C ASP A 294 20.92 22.08 -8.90
N GLU A 295 20.98 21.09 -9.80
CA GLU A 295 20.61 21.23 -11.21
C GLU A 295 19.09 21.34 -11.43
N GLY A 296 18.30 21.17 -10.35
CA GLY A 296 16.84 21.37 -10.38
C GLY A 296 16.04 20.08 -10.56
N TYR A 297 16.67 18.91 -10.53
CA TYR A 297 15.96 17.64 -10.46
C TYR A 297 15.26 17.53 -9.12
N THR A 298 14.03 17.01 -9.14
CA THR A 298 13.32 16.70 -7.90
C THR A 298 13.81 15.38 -7.30
N THR A 299 13.52 15.15 -6.03
CA THR A 299 13.79 13.86 -5.38
C THR A 299 13.12 12.69 -6.12
N ASP A 300 11.94 12.93 -6.71
CA ASP A 300 11.20 11.93 -7.48
C ASP A 300 11.87 11.64 -8.83
N ASP A 301 12.46 12.65 -9.49
CA ASP A 301 13.23 12.46 -10.73
C ASP A 301 14.48 11.61 -10.48
N ILE A 302 15.13 11.84 -9.34
CA ILE A 302 16.33 11.06 -8.95
C ILE A 302 15.94 9.62 -8.63
N GLU A 303 14.84 9.39 -7.90
CA GLU A 303 14.33 8.03 -7.70
C GLU A 303 14.02 7.34 -9.02
N GLU A 304 13.43 8.04 -10.00
CA GLU A 304 13.16 7.46 -11.32
C GLU A 304 14.45 7.05 -12.04
N MET A 305 15.49 7.86 -11.97
CA MET A 305 16.80 7.52 -12.53
C MET A 305 17.39 6.26 -11.90
N LEU A 306 17.28 6.11 -10.58
CA LEU A 306 17.77 4.93 -9.86
C LEU A 306 17.05 3.64 -10.29
N TYR A 307 15.73 3.70 -10.48
CA TYR A 307 14.92 2.50 -10.80
C TYR A 307 14.87 2.18 -12.30
N CYS A 308 14.98 3.18 -13.17
CA CYS A 308 14.85 2.99 -14.61
C CYS A 308 16.19 2.76 -15.33
N GLY A 309 17.32 2.94 -14.64
CA GLY A 309 18.65 2.71 -15.20
C GLY A 309 18.91 3.56 -16.45
N VAL A 310 18.44 4.80 -16.49
CA VAL A 310 18.70 5.71 -17.58
C VAL A 310 20.10 6.31 -17.39
N TYR A 311 21.04 5.75 -18.11
CA TYR A 311 22.32 6.41 -18.45
C TYR A 311 22.13 7.20 -19.73
#